data_5e199b34e2552e4570e6237d7d1b4ea8
#
_entry.id   5e199b34e2552e4570e6237d7d1b4ea8
#
_cell.length_a   1.000
_cell.length_b   1.000
_cell.length_c   1.000
_cell.angle_alpha   90.00
_cell.angle_beta   90.00
_cell.angle_gamma   90.00
#
_symmetry.space_group_name_H-M   'P 1'
#
loop_
_entity.id
_entity.type
_entity.pdbx_description
1 polymer ?
#
loop_
_entity_poly.entity_id
_entity_poly.type
_entity_poly.pdbx_seq_one_letter_code
_entity_poly.pdbx_strand_id
1 'polypeptide(L)'
;MSRLTIITKDKAQVTMESLYQDLERRIVASPPGLCTIDLTRSFIKMCLAQSCGKCVPCRVGLRQLARLFDDVLDGNATQETLDVIRLTAEGIYYSADCAIGYEAAKLVLKCIDGCEDDFKSHTERGFCSCNSSQPVSCVKSCPAGV
;
A
#
# COMPACT_ATOMS: atom_id res chain seq x y z
N MET A 1 -35.34 29.53 -5.73
CA MET A 1 -34.69 29.22 -4.45
C MET A 1 -33.35 28.53 -4.74
N SER A 2 -32.27 29.22 -4.49
CA SER A 2 -30.93 28.70 -4.70
C SER A 2 -30.62 27.70 -3.58
N ARG A 3 -30.59 26.40 -3.87
CA ARG A 3 -30.11 25.41 -2.94
C ARG A 3 -28.57 25.53 -2.92
N LEU A 4 -28.03 26.14 -1.89
CA LEU A 4 -26.62 26.04 -1.55
C LEU A 4 -26.30 24.57 -1.26
N THR A 5 -25.78 23.88 -2.26
CA THR A 5 -25.23 22.54 -2.05
C THR A 5 -23.89 22.72 -1.33
N ILE A 6 -23.90 22.62 -0.02
CA ILE A 6 -22.66 22.52 0.76
C ILE A 6 -22.09 21.14 0.45
N ILE A 7 -21.05 21.11 -0.36
CA ILE A 7 -20.28 19.90 -0.61
C ILE A 7 -19.45 19.67 0.65
N THR A 8 -20.02 18.94 1.59
CA THR A 8 -19.28 18.41 2.75
C THR A 8 -18.44 17.22 2.28
N LYS A 9 -17.13 17.30 2.48
CA LYS A 9 -16.27 16.14 2.23
C LYS A 9 -16.73 14.97 3.09
N ASP A 10 -16.84 13.79 2.50
CA ASP A 10 -17.14 12.57 3.23
C ASP A 10 -16.03 12.28 4.26
N LYS A 11 -16.42 11.71 5.40
CA LYS A 11 -15.48 11.33 6.48
C LYS A 11 -14.31 10.47 5.96
N ALA A 12 -14.58 9.57 5.02
CA ALA A 12 -13.56 8.74 4.41
C ALA A 12 -12.55 9.57 3.60
N GLN A 13 -13.00 10.59 2.88
CA GLN A 13 -12.11 11.49 2.12
C GLN A 13 -11.21 12.30 3.04
N VAL A 14 -11.74 12.83 4.14
CA VAL A 14 -10.94 13.57 5.15
C VAL A 14 -9.89 12.65 5.79
N THR A 15 -10.28 11.42 6.11
CA THR A 15 -9.36 10.41 6.64
C THR A 15 -8.24 10.11 5.65
N MET A 16 -8.56 9.94 4.37
CA MET A 16 -7.56 9.68 3.33
C MET A 16 -6.60 10.85 3.13
N GLU A 17 -7.08 12.08 3.16
CA GLU A 17 -6.21 13.26 3.11
C GLU A 17 -5.20 13.28 4.26
N SER A 18 -5.64 12.95 5.47
CA SER A 18 -4.75 12.82 6.65
C SER A 18 -3.73 11.71 6.47
N LEU A 19 -4.14 10.54 5.96
CA LEU A 19 -3.24 9.42 5.71
C LEU A 19 -2.19 9.74 4.64
N TYR A 20 -2.56 10.47 3.58
CA TYR A 20 -1.59 10.93 2.57
C TYR A 20 -0.59 11.93 3.15
N GLN A 21 -1.02 12.84 4.01
CA GLN A 21 -0.11 13.76 4.71
C GLN A 21 0.88 13.00 5.61
N ASP A 22 0.42 11.98 6.31
CA ASP A 22 1.28 11.14 7.13
C ASP A 22 2.27 10.33 6.29
N LEU A 23 1.84 9.85 5.11
CA LEU A 23 2.72 9.18 4.16
C LEU A 23 3.79 10.14 3.62
N GLU A 24 3.42 11.35 3.22
CA GLU A 24 4.35 12.38 2.75
C GLU A 24 5.38 12.75 3.83
N ARG A 25 4.94 12.90 5.08
CA ARG A 25 5.86 13.14 6.21
C ARG A 25 6.86 12.01 6.39
N ARG A 26 6.42 10.76 6.24
CA ARG A 26 7.32 9.59 6.30
C ARG A 26 8.33 9.60 5.17
N ILE A 27 7.92 9.91 3.94
CA ILE A 27 8.81 10.00 2.78
C ILE A 27 9.87 11.07 3.01
N VAL A 28 9.47 12.26 3.47
CA VAL A 28 10.39 13.39 3.72
C VAL A 28 11.35 13.09 4.88
N ALA A 29 10.88 12.42 5.92
CA ALA A 29 11.69 12.06 7.09
C ALA A 29 12.61 10.86 6.85
N SER A 30 12.40 10.11 5.76
CA SER A 30 13.15 8.89 5.47
C SER A 30 14.47 9.19 4.78
N PRO A 31 15.55 8.45 5.12
CA PRO A 31 16.81 8.58 4.41
C PRO A 31 16.70 8.12 2.95
N PRO A 32 17.60 8.55 2.06
CA PRO A 32 17.64 8.08 0.68
C PRO A 32 17.82 6.55 0.64
N GLY A 33 17.06 5.89 -0.22
CA GLY A 33 17.04 4.42 -0.34
C GLY A 33 15.82 3.76 0.31
N LEU A 34 14.75 4.50 0.51
CA LEU A 34 13.48 3.97 1.00
C LEU A 34 12.92 2.89 0.07
N CYS A 35 12.56 1.74 0.63
CA CYS A 35 11.89 0.69 -0.11
C CYS A 35 10.43 1.07 -0.41
N THR A 36 10.09 1.17 -1.70
CA THR A 36 8.75 1.52 -2.17
C THR A 36 7.70 0.48 -1.76
N ILE A 37 8.09 -0.79 -1.70
CA ILE A 37 7.22 -1.90 -1.29
C ILE A 37 6.88 -1.80 0.19
N ASP A 38 7.86 -1.54 1.05
CA ASP A 38 7.63 -1.36 2.50
C ASP A 38 6.78 -0.11 2.79
N LEU A 39 7.02 0.96 2.05
CA LEU A 39 6.21 2.17 2.14
C LEU A 39 4.75 1.90 1.78
N THR A 40 4.51 1.20 0.67
CA THR A 40 3.16 0.83 0.21
C THR A 40 2.47 -0.10 1.21
N ARG A 41 3.19 -1.08 1.74
CA ARG A 41 2.69 -1.96 2.81
C ARG A 41 2.28 -1.16 4.05
N SER A 42 3.11 -0.23 4.48
CA SER A 42 2.82 0.62 5.64
C SER A 42 1.56 1.44 5.42
N PHE A 43 1.38 1.98 4.22
CA PHE A 43 0.17 2.71 3.85
C PHE A 43 -1.08 1.83 3.85
N ILE A 44 -0.99 0.60 3.31
CA ILE A 44 -2.09 -0.37 3.36
C ILE A 44 -2.49 -0.65 4.82
N LYS A 45 -1.53 -0.84 5.72
CA LYS A 45 -1.79 -1.05 7.15
C LYS A 45 -2.44 0.17 7.82
N MET A 46 -2.04 1.37 7.44
CA MET A 46 -2.68 2.61 7.90
C MET A 46 -4.13 2.69 7.43
N CYS A 47 -4.39 2.40 6.14
CA CYS A 47 -5.75 2.35 5.60
C CYS A 47 -6.59 1.28 6.30
N LEU A 48 -6.03 0.11 6.54
CA LEU A 48 -6.71 -0.98 7.25
C LEU A 48 -7.10 -0.59 8.68
N ALA A 49 -6.23 0.12 9.40
CA ALA A 49 -6.50 0.60 10.75
C ALA A 49 -7.64 1.65 10.79
N GLN A 50 -7.79 2.44 9.75
CA GLN A 50 -8.82 3.47 9.63
C GLN A 50 -10.09 2.96 8.94
N SER A 51 -10.08 1.76 8.38
CA SER A 51 -11.23 1.16 7.70
C SER A 51 -12.37 0.88 8.68
N CYS A 52 -13.60 1.21 8.27
CA CYS A 52 -14.78 0.87 9.06
C CYS A 52 -15.14 -0.63 9.04
N GLY A 53 -14.56 -1.42 8.12
CA GLY A 53 -14.78 -2.86 7.99
C GLY A 53 -16.16 -3.27 7.49
N LYS A 54 -17.00 -2.35 7.04
CA LYS A 54 -18.38 -2.65 6.59
C LYS A 54 -18.40 -3.38 5.24
N CYS A 55 -17.65 -2.90 4.26
CA CYS A 55 -17.61 -3.55 2.95
C CYS A 55 -16.55 -4.65 2.88
N VAL A 56 -16.81 -5.66 2.05
CA VAL A 56 -15.91 -6.81 1.85
C VAL A 56 -14.54 -6.39 1.30
N PRO A 57 -14.43 -5.48 0.32
CA PRO A 57 -13.14 -5.07 -0.22
C PRO A 57 -12.16 -4.58 0.84
N CYS A 58 -12.60 -3.75 1.77
CA CYS A 58 -11.74 -3.30 2.86
C CYS A 58 -11.50 -4.40 3.90
N ARG A 59 -12.56 -5.06 4.34
CA ARG A 59 -12.46 -6.05 5.42
C ARG A 59 -11.59 -7.25 5.07
N VAL A 60 -11.70 -7.76 3.87
CA VAL A 60 -10.97 -8.94 3.39
C VAL A 60 -9.83 -8.55 2.47
N GLY A 61 -10.08 -7.71 1.47
CA GLY A 61 -9.13 -7.38 0.42
C GLY A 61 -7.88 -6.65 0.94
N LEU A 62 -8.03 -5.63 1.76
CA LEU A 62 -6.87 -4.91 2.32
C LEU A 62 -6.03 -5.79 3.25
N ARG A 63 -6.66 -6.71 4.00
CA ARG A 63 -5.92 -7.68 4.83
C ARG A 63 -5.13 -8.66 3.97
N GLN A 64 -5.72 -9.13 2.88
CA GLN A 64 -5.05 -10.01 1.92
C GLN A 64 -3.87 -9.29 1.26
N LEU A 65 -4.05 -8.05 0.81
CA LEU A 65 -2.97 -7.24 0.27
C LEU A 65 -1.84 -7.07 1.28
N ALA A 66 -2.14 -6.75 2.53
CA ALA A 66 -1.11 -6.59 3.56
C ALA A 66 -0.27 -7.86 3.75
N ARG A 67 -0.91 -9.04 3.75
CA ARG A 67 -0.21 -10.33 3.84
C ARG A 67 0.66 -10.61 2.61
N LEU A 68 0.13 -10.37 1.41
CA LEU A 68 0.89 -10.56 0.17
C LEU A 68 2.11 -9.64 0.11
N PHE A 69 2.00 -8.41 0.59
CA PHE A 69 3.14 -7.51 0.70
C PHE A 69 4.14 -7.96 1.78
N ASP A 70 3.68 -8.55 2.89
CA ASP A 70 4.56 -9.19 3.87
C ASP A 70 5.34 -10.34 3.23
N ASP A 71 4.69 -11.19 2.43
CA ASP A 71 5.35 -12.29 1.70
C ASP A 71 6.39 -11.78 0.69
N VAL A 72 6.10 -10.68 0.00
CA VAL A 72 7.08 -10.03 -0.91
C VAL A 72 8.30 -9.54 -0.15
N LEU A 73 8.10 -8.89 0.99
CA LEU A 73 9.20 -8.36 1.82
C LEU A 73 10.04 -9.46 2.46
N ASP A 74 9.42 -10.59 2.78
CA ASP A 74 10.11 -11.77 3.34
C ASP A 74 10.84 -12.61 2.27
N GLY A 75 10.71 -12.24 0.98
CA GLY A 75 11.33 -12.95 -0.12
C GLY A 75 10.65 -14.25 -0.50
N ASN A 76 9.44 -14.50 -0.03
CA ASN A 76 8.66 -15.72 -0.31
C ASN A 76 7.73 -15.57 -1.51
N ALA A 77 7.70 -14.40 -2.14
CA ALA A 77 6.82 -14.13 -3.26
C ALA A 77 7.34 -14.68 -4.58
N THR A 78 6.41 -15.08 -5.43
CA THR A 78 6.65 -15.51 -6.81
C THR A 78 6.01 -14.53 -7.79
N GLN A 79 6.22 -14.73 -9.09
CA GLN A 79 5.52 -13.96 -10.12
C GLN A 79 3.99 -14.09 -9.99
N GLU A 80 3.51 -15.28 -9.65
CA GLU A 80 2.08 -15.51 -9.40
C GLU A 80 1.56 -14.65 -8.22
N THR A 81 2.39 -14.41 -7.21
CA THR A 81 2.04 -13.54 -6.08
C THR A 81 1.78 -12.09 -6.55
N LEU A 82 2.58 -11.59 -7.49
CA LEU A 82 2.38 -10.26 -8.08
C LEU A 82 1.07 -10.18 -8.86
N ASP A 83 0.74 -11.22 -9.63
CA ASP A 83 -0.52 -11.29 -10.37
C ASP A 83 -1.72 -11.30 -9.42
N VAL A 84 -1.62 -12.02 -8.31
CA VAL A 84 -2.65 -12.03 -7.25
C VAL A 84 -2.78 -10.67 -6.57
N ILE A 85 -1.66 -9.97 -6.30
CA ILE A 85 -1.69 -8.61 -5.75
C ILE A 85 -2.42 -7.66 -6.71
N ARG A 86 -2.07 -7.69 -7.99
CA ARG A 86 -2.72 -6.88 -9.03
C ARG A 86 -4.22 -7.17 -9.10
N LEU A 87 -4.60 -8.43 -9.21
CA LEU A 87 -6.00 -8.84 -9.31
C LEU A 87 -6.80 -8.43 -8.05
N THR A 88 -6.21 -8.61 -6.88
CA THR A 88 -6.84 -8.22 -5.60
C THR A 88 -7.02 -6.70 -5.52
N ALA A 89 -6.00 -5.93 -5.92
CA ALA A 89 -6.07 -4.47 -5.93
C ALA A 89 -7.11 -3.95 -6.93
N GLU A 90 -7.19 -4.51 -8.13
CA GLU A 90 -8.23 -4.19 -9.11
C GLU A 90 -9.63 -4.51 -8.58
N GLY A 91 -9.80 -5.67 -7.95
CA GLY A 91 -11.06 -6.05 -7.31
C GLY A 91 -11.50 -5.04 -6.25
N ILE A 92 -10.59 -4.59 -5.40
CA ILE A 92 -10.88 -3.56 -4.40
C ILE A 92 -11.20 -2.21 -5.06
N TYR A 93 -10.41 -1.82 -6.07
CA TYR A 93 -10.58 -0.55 -6.78
C TYR A 93 -11.98 -0.39 -7.36
N TYR A 94 -12.53 -1.44 -7.97
CA TYR A 94 -13.85 -1.42 -8.61
C TYR A 94 -15.01 -1.71 -7.65
N SER A 95 -14.77 -2.28 -6.48
CA SER A 95 -15.84 -2.71 -5.57
C SER A 95 -15.89 -1.98 -4.23
N ALA A 96 -14.92 -1.11 -3.94
CA ALA A 96 -14.90 -0.36 -2.68
C ALA A 96 -15.99 0.72 -2.64
N ASP A 97 -16.73 0.77 -1.54
CA ASP A 97 -17.84 1.71 -1.35
C ASP A 97 -17.38 3.11 -0.93
N CYS A 98 -16.13 3.27 -0.52
CA CYS A 98 -15.62 4.55 -0.01
C CYS A 98 -14.17 4.80 -0.42
N ALA A 99 -13.70 6.03 -0.17
CA ALA A 99 -12.38 6.50 -0.54
C ALA A 99 -11.23 5.66 0.05
N ILE A 100 -11.38 5.08 1.22
CA ILE A 100 -10.29 4.34 1.88
C ILE A 100 -9.86 3.13 1.05
N GLY A 101 -10.79 2.27 0.66
CA GLY A 101 -10.49 1.11 -0.18
C GLY A 101 -10.01 1.50 -1.57
N TYR A 102 -10.70 2.45 -2.20
CA TYR A 102 -10.39 2.94 -3.53
C TYR A 102 -8.96 3.51 -3.61
N GLU A 103 -8.60 4.43 -2.72
CA GLU A 103 -7.28 5.08 -2.75
C GLU A 103 -6.15 4.13 -2.35
N ALA A 104 -6.40 3.22 -1.41
CA ALA A 104 -5.43 2.18 -1.06
C ALA A 104 -5.11 1.29 -2.26
N ALA A 105 -6.14 0.81 -2.96
CA ALA A 105 -5.98 0.00 -4.17
C ALA A 105 -5.29 0.76 -5.30
N LYS A 106 -5.65 2.02 -5.51
CA LYS A 106 -5.03 2.91 -6.50
C LYS A 106 -3.53 3.09 -6.25
N LEU A 107 -3.12 3.28 -4.99
CA LEU A 107 -1.70 3.38 -4.65
C LEU A 107 -0.95 2.07 -4.93
N VAL A 108 -1.56 0.92 -4.59
CA VAL A 108 -0.98 -0.41 -4.88
C VAL A 108 -0.78 -0.61 -6.38
N LEU A 109 -1.77 -0.30 -7.20
CA LEU A 109 -1.67 -0.42 -8.66
C LEU A 109 -0.57 0.48 -9.22
N LYS A 110 -0.50 1.74 -8.76
CA LYS A 110 0.59 2.64 -9.13
C LYS A 110 1.97 2.14 -8.70
N CYS A 111 2.06 1.51 -7.53
CA CYS A 111 3.31 0.92 -7.03
C CYS A 111 3.76 -0.23 -7.93
N ILE A 112 2.84 -1.13 -8.31
CA ILE A 112 3.16 -2.25 -9.22
C ILE A 112 3.64 -1.74 -10.57
N ASP A 113 2.94 -0.76 -11.16
CA ASP A 113 3.26 -0.22 -12.49
C ASP A 113 4.55 0.63 -12.49
N GLY A 114 4.84 1.32 -11.39
CA GLY A 114 6.00 2.22 -11.29
C GLY A 114 7.26 1.60 -10.70
N CYS A 115 7.16 0.49 -9.98
CA CYS A 115 8.25 -0.12 -9.21
C CYS A 115 8.44 -1.61 -9.54
N GLU A 116 8.23 -1.99 -10.79
CA GLU A 116 8.33 -3.39 -11.25
C GLU A 116 9.72 -3.99 -10.95
N ASP A 117 10.78 -3.19 -11.09
CA ASP A 117 12.15 -3.63 -10.81
C ASP A 117 12.38 -3.91 -9.32
N ASP A 118 11.75 -3.14 -8.43
CA ASP A 118 11.82 -3.37 -6.99
C ASP A 118 11.12 -4.69 -6.62
N PHE A 119 9.95 -4.96 -7.22
CA PHE A 119 9.25 -6.23 -7.05
C PHE A 119 10.08 -7.42 -7.57
N LYS A 120 10.68 -7.30 -8.75
CA LYS A 120 11.56 -8.33 -9.30
C LYS A 120 12.76 -8.59 -8.39
N SER A 121 13.35 -7.54 -7.83
CA SER A 121 14.46 -7.67 -6.88
C SER A 121 14.06 -8.47 -5.64
N HIS A 122 12.88 -8.24 -5.10
CA HIS A 122 12.36 -9.01 -3.96
C HIS A 122 11.99 -10.44 -4.31
N THR A 123 11.42 -10.69 -5.49
CA THR A 123 10.99 -12.02 -5.90
C THR A 123 12.13 -12.92 -6.37
N GLU A 124 13.10 -12.36 -7.10
CA GLU A 124 14.20 -13.14 -7.68
C GLU A 124 15.43 -13.23 -6.76
N ARG A 125 15.74 -12.15 -6.05
CA ARG A 125 16.94 -12.03 -5.23
C ARG A 125 16.68 -12.18 -3.74
N GLY A 126 15.41 -12.09 -3.32
CA GLY A 126 15.03 -12.16 -1.92
C GLY A 126 15.49 -10.97 -1.07
N PHE A 127 15.92 -9.86 -1.70
CA PHE A 127 16.35 -8.65 -0.99
C PHE A 127 15.98 -7.38 -1.75
N CYS A 128 15.90 -6.28 -1.02
CA CYS A 128 15.56 -4.98 -1.56
C CYS A 128 16.73 -4.36 -2.35
N SER A 129 16.44 -3.73 -3.48
CA SER A 129 17.42 -2.96 -4.26
C SER A 129 17.94 -1.73 -3.50
N CYS A 130 17.21 -1.24 -2.51
CA CYS A 130 17.62 -0.11 -1.66
C CYS A 130 18.79 -0.46 -0.71
N ASN A 131 19.04 -1.76 -0.48
CA ASN A 131 20.16 -2.22 0.36
C ASN A 131 20.78 -3.47 -0.25
N SER A 132 21.76 -3.28 -1.13
CA SER A 132 22.36 -4.31 -1.97
C SER A 132 23.19 -5.39 -1.22
N SER A 133 23.30 -5.33 0.09
CA SER A 133 24.28 -6.14 0.83
C SER A 133 23.70 -7.16 1.83
N GLN A 134 22.37 -7.25 2.01
CA GLN A 134 21.80 -8.21 2.97
C GLN A 134 20.54 -8.92 2.48
N PRO A 135 20.48 -10.26 2.58
CA PRO A 135 19.25 -11.03 2.39
C PRO A 135 18.39 -10.94 3.66
N VAL A 136 17.68 -9.85 3.84
CA VAL A 136 16.85 -9.64 5.03
C VAL A 136 15.57 -8.95 4.60
N SER A 137 14.46 -9.28 5.25
CA SER A 137 13.22 -8.55 5.08
C SER A 137 13.49 -7.04 5.14
N CYS A 138 12.98 -6.30 4.23
CA CYS A 138 13.18 -4.86 4.10
C CYS A 138 12.82 -4.11 5.41
N VAL A 139 11.93 -4.68 6.20
CA VAL A 139 11.50 -4.18 7.52
C VAL A 139 12.65 -4.12 8.54
N LYS A 140 13.64 -5.02 8.42
CA LYS A 140 14.78 -5.06 9.36
C LYS A 140 15.96 -4.20 8.93
N SER A 141 16.07 -3.90 7.65
CA SER A 141 17.21 -3.19 7.07
C SER A 141 16.89 -1.75 6.65
N CYS A 142 15.62 -1.40 6.42
CA CYS A 142 15.23 -0.03 6.12
C CYS A 142 14.87 0.71 7.40
N PRO A 143 15.52 1.84 7.71
CA PRO A 143 15.19 2.66 8.89
C PRO A 143 13.78 3.27 8.84
N ALA A 144 13.08 3.14 7.71
CA ALA A 144 11.68 3.54 7.55
C ALA A 144 10.67 2.48 8.04
N GLY A 145 11.12 1.31 8.51
CA GLY A 145 10.28 0.21 9.00
C GLY A 145 9.89 0.34 10.47
N VAL A 146 9.68 1.54 10.94
CA VAL A 146 9.17 1.79 12.31
C VAL A 146 7.77 2.34 12.25
#